data_147b0772efbc2acf92578d4af51a0b77
#
_entry.id   147b0772efbc2acf92578d4af51a0b77
#
_cell.length_a   1.000
_cell.length_b   1.000
_cell.length_c   1.000
_cell.angle_alpha   90.00
_cell.angle_beta   90.00
_cell.angle_gamma   90.00
#
_symmetry.space_group_name_H-M   'P 1'
#
loop_
_entity.id
_entity.type
_entity.pdbx_description
1 polymer ?
#
loop_
_entity_poly.entity_id
_entity_poly.type
_entity_poly.pdbx_seq_one_letter_code
_entity_poly.pdbx_strand_id
1 'polypeptide(L)'
;MAIETRSSYIKWARFYDVVVTLMSLGREPAFRKTTLELGEVRPGQKLLDVGCGTGTLAILAKAKAGPDGEVHGIDASPEMIEVACRKADKAGADVRFQVGLFEDIPFPDDQFDLALSSLMLHHLPDELKREGFAEIYRVLKPGGHFLTVDFGAPSNSLISHLMLLFGHSRTQSNVQELMTMMEDAGFREVEAVQSKYRGLAFIRATVMSNRVKGTYTAPSPWSKLSPKAMMRIAI
;
A
#
# COMPACT_ATOMS: atom_id res chain seq x y z
N MET A 1 -19.06 -5.24 16.17
CA MET A 1 -19.20 -6.39 15.26
C MET A 1 -17.91 -6.44 14.44
N ALA A 2 -17.10 -7.50 14.61
CA ALA A 2 -15.79 -7.57 13.98
C ALA A 2 -15.96 -7.76 12.47
N ILE A 3 -15.34 -6.88 11.69
CA ILE A 3 -15.22 -7.05 10.25
C ILE A 3 -14.30 -8.26 10.04
N GLU A 4 -14.86 -9.41 9.66
CA GLU A 4 -14.07 -10.54 9.18
C GLU A 4 -13.50 -10.16 7.81
N THR A 5 -12.34 -9.54 7.82
CA THR A 5 -11.60 -9.27 6.61
C THR A 5 -10.99 -10.55 6.09
N ARG A 6 -11.07 -10.75 4.77
CA ARG A 6 -10.48 -11.88 4.03
C ARG A 6 -8.95 -11.87 4.00
N SER A 7 -8.29 -10.90 4.61
CA SER A 7 -6.83 -10.82 4.71
C SER A 7 -6.32 -11.41 6.01
N SER A 8 -5.18 -12.10 5.96
CA SER A 8 -4.52 -12.65 7.14
C SER A 8 -3.84 -11.53 7.93
N TYR A 9 -4.37 -11.17 9.09
CA TYR A 9 -3.76 -10.17 9.97
C TYR A 9 -2.47 -10.67 10.60
N ILE A 10 -1.47 -9.81 10.66
CA ILE A 10 -0.23 -10.08 11.40
C ILE A 10 -0.46 -9.80 12.88
N LYS A 11 -0.66 -10.86 13.68
CA LYS A 11 -0.92 -10.76 15.12
C LYS A 11 0.28 -10.32 15.97
N TRP A 12 1.43 -9.99 15.35
CA TRP A 12 2.69 -9.70 16.07
C TRP A 12 3.20 -8.28 15.77
N ALA A 13 2.32 -7.32 15.67
CA ALA A 13 2.67 -5.94 15.32
C ALA A 13 3.87 -5.37 16.11
N ARG A 14 4.01 -5.76 17.40
CA ARG A 14 5.11 -5.31 18.27
C ARG A 14 6.49 -5.84 17.87
N PHE A 15 6.54 -7.00 17.20
CA PHE A 15 7.78 -7.64 16.76
C PHE A 15 8.01 -7.52 15.26
N TYR A 16 7.05 -6.94 14.54
CA TYR A 16 7.09 -6.84 13.09
C TYR A 16 8.35 -6.13 12.59
N ASP A 17 8.67 -4.96 13.15
CA ASP A 17 9.88 -4.22 12.76
C ASP A 17 11.17 -5.01 13.02
N VAL A 18 11.23 -5.77 14.13
CA VAL A 18 12.39 -6.62 14.45
C VAL A 18 12.51 -7.76 13.43
N VAL A 19 11.39 -8.41 13.10
CA VAL A 19 11.36 -9.49 12.10
C VAL A 19 11.78 -8.97 10.72
N VAL A 20 11.23 -7.84 10.28
CA VAL A 20 11.56 -7.21 9.00
C VAL A 20 13.03 -6.78 8.97
N THR A 21 13.54 -6.21 10.06
CA THR A 21 14.95 -5.81 10.17
C THR A 21 15.89 -7.03 10.07
N LEU A 22 15.56 -8.13 10.75
CA LEU A 22 16.32 -9.38 10.68
C LEU A 22 16.26 -10.00 9.28
N MET A 23 15.08 -10.08 8.68
CA MET A 23 14.89 -10.64 7.33
C MET A 23 15.57 -9.79 6.25
N SER A 24 15.60 -8.46 6.41
CA SER A 24 16.27 -7.54 5.49
C SER A 24 17.78 -7.43 5.73
N LEU A 25 18.34 -8.17 6.70
CA LEU A 25 19.74 -8.06 7.12
C LEU A 25 20.15 -6.60 7.43
N GLY A 26 19.27 -5.83 8.06
CA GLY A 26 19.49 -4.42 8.40
C GLY A 26 19.45 -3.46 7.20
N ARG A 27 19.02 -3.93 6.02
CA ARG A 27 18.92 -3.09 4.80
C ARG A 27 17.62 -2.29 4.71
N GLU A 28 16.70 -2.48 5.65
CA GLU A 28 15.40 -1.84 5.67
C GLU A 28 15.47 -0.29 5.55
N PRO A 29 16.32 0.45 6.29
CA PRO A 29 16.38 1.90 6.18
C PRO A 29 16.77 2.37 4.77
N ALA A 30 17.76 1.69 4.16
CA ALA A 30 18.21 2.03 2.83
C ALA A 30 17.16 1.74 1.75
N PHE A 31 16.41 0.66 1.90
CA PHE A 31 15.29 0.29 1.03
C PHE A 31 14.16 1.33 1.12
N ARG A 32 13.73 1.74 2.33
CA ARG A 32 12.69 2.76 2.52
C ARG A 32 13.11 4.12 1.94
N LYS A 33 14.37 4.49 2.10
CA LYS A 33 14.92 5.69 1.46
C LYS A 33 14.78 5.62 -0.06
N THR A 34 15.16 4.49 -0.66
CA THR A 34 15.01 4.29 -2.11
C THR A 34 13.53 4.34 -2.54
N THR A 35 12.61 3.78 -1.74
CA THR A 35 11.16 3.88 -2.00
C THR A 35 10.71 5.34 -2.08
N LEU A 36 11.14 6.19 -1.14
CA LEU A 36 10.80 7.61 -1.15
C LEU A 36 11.48 8.39 -2.28
N GLU A 37 12.67 8.00 -2.70
CA GLU A 37 13.38 8.58 -3.84
C GLU A 37 12.65 8.26 -5.15
N LEU A 38 12.32 6.98 -5.37
CA LEU A 38 11.59 6.53 -6.57
C LEU A 38 10.13 7.03 -6.60
N GLY A 39 9.51 7.24 -5.43
CA GLY A 39 8.20 7.88 -5.30
C GLY A 39 8.24 9.38 -5.50
N GLU A 40 9.43 9.97 -5.69
CA GLU A 40 9.62 11.40 -5.90
C GLU A 40 8.93 12.27 -4.83
N VAL A 41 9.03 11.84 -3.56
CA VAL A 41 8.46 12.64 -2.45
C VAL A 41 9.08 14.03 -2.43
N ARG A 42 8.24 15.07 -2.45
CA ARG A 42 8.62 16.49 -2.50
C ARG A 42 8.03 17.25 -1.32
N PRO A 43 8.66 18.34 -0.88
CA PRO A 43 8.09 19.23 0.14
C PRO A 43 6.68 19.72 -0.22
N GLY A 44 5.81 19.80 0.79
CA GLY A 44 4.44 20.29 0.67
C GLY A 44 3.43 19.32 0.08
N GLN A 45 3.83 18.12 -0.35
CA GLN A 45 2.90 17.13 -0.93
C GLN A 45 1.98 16.51 0.12
N LYS A 46 0.78 16.10 -0.34
CA LYS A 46 -0.14 15.22 0.38
C LYS A 46 0.08 13.77 -0.01
N LEU A 47 0.45 12.94 0.95
CA LEU A 47 0.83 11.55 0.73
C LEU A 47 -0.07 10.58 1.48
N LEU A 48 -0.30 9.42 0.89
CA LEU A 48 -0.99 8.29 1.49
C LEU A 48 -0.09 7.05 1.47
N ASP A 49 0.16 6.46 2.62
CA ASP A 49 0.85 5.16 2.76
C ASP A 49 -0.21 4.08 3.03
N VAL A 50 -0.42 3.17 2.06
CA VAL A 50 -1.48 2.15 2.11
C VAL A 50 -0.88 0.80 2.46
N GLY A 51 -1.42 0.18 3.51
CA GLY A 51 -0.78 -0.95 4.18
C GLY A 51 0.46 -0.47 4.95
N CYS A 52 0.32 0.65 5.68
CA CYS A 52 1.45 1.35 6.32
C CYS A 52 2.12 0.54 7.45
N GLY A 53 1.49 -0.54 7.93
CA GLY A 53 1.99 -1.36 9.02
C GLY A 53 2.30 -0.51 10.26
N THR A 54 3.52 -0.59 10.76
CA THR A 54 3.99 0.18 11.93
C THR A 54 4.38 1.64 11.60
N GLY A 55 4.04 2.14 10.41
CA GLY A 55 4.16 3.55 10.03
C GLY A 55 5.56 4.04 9.69
N THR A 56 6.57 3.16 9.58
CA THR A 56 7.96 3.58 9.36
C THR A 56 8.13 4.36 8.05
N LEU A 57 7.51 3.91 6.95
CA LEU A 57 7.61 4.58 5.65
C LEU A 57 6.91 5.93 5.69
N ALA A 58 5.70 6.00 6.25
CA ALA A 58 4.94 7.25 6.41
C ALA A 58 5.69 8.29 7.24
N ILE A 59 6.33 7.90 8.37
CA ILE A 59 7.14 8.79 9.20
C ILE A 59 8.33 9.35 8.43
N LEU A 60 9.03 8.52 7.65
CA LEU A 60 10.12 8.96 6.80
C LEU A 60 9.63 9.85 5.65
N ALA A 61 8.45 9.55 5.08
CA ALA A 61 7.81 10.38 4.08
C ALA A 61 7.48 11.78 4.62
N LYS A 62 6.97 11.86 5.87
CA LYS A 62 6.70 13.16 6.53
C LYS A 62 7.96 13.98 6.70
N ALA A 63 9.06 13.37 7.13
CA ALA A 63 10.33 14.07 7.25
C ALA A 63 10.80 14.66 5.91
N LYS A 64 10.52 13.98 4.79
CA LYS A 64 10.89 14.46 3.45
C LYS A 64 9.89 15.47 2.89
N ALA A 65 8.59 15.30 3.17
CA ALA A 65 7.53 16.24 2.77
C ALA A 65 7.58 17.56 3.53
N GLY A 66 8.27 17.59 4.66
CA GLY A 66 8.48 18.80 5.46
C GLY A 66 7.24 19.25 6.25
N PRO A 67 7.30 20.44 6.89
CA PRO A 67 6.23 20.92 7.76
C PRO A 67 4.91 21.13 7.01
N ASP A 68 4.96 21.63 5.79
CA ASP A 68 3.78 21.91 4.96
C ASP A 68 3.20 20.67 4.27
N GLY A 69 3.92 19.54 4.29
CA GLY A 69 3.44 18.27 3.75
C GLY A 69 2.42 17.60 4.68
N GLU A 70 1.41 16.96 4.11
CA GLU A 70 0.41 16.19 4.84
C GLU A 70 0.59 14.70 4.54
N VAL A 71 0.75 13.86 5.57
CA VAL A 71 0.96 12.42 5.40
C VAL A 71 -0.06 11.63 6.20
N HIS A 72 -0.71 10.72 5.50
CA HIS A 72 -1.65 9.77 6.07
C HIS A 72 -1.15 8.34 5.88
N GLY A 73 -1.47 7.47 6.83
CA GLY A 73 -1.24 6.03 6.74
C GLY A 73 -2.51 5.25 7.06
N ILE A 74 -2.80 4.24 6.27
CA ILE A 74 -3.88 3.30 6.56
C ILE A 74 -3.36 1.87 6.61
N ASP A 75 -3.92 1.08 7.50
CA ASP A 75 -3.68 -0.36 7.60
C ASP A 75 -4.95 -1.06 8.09
N ALA A 76 -5.16 -2.29 7.66
CA ALA A 76 -6.32 -3.08 8.06
C ALA A 76 -6.27 -3.53 9.53
N SER A 77 -5.05 -3.58 10.13
CA SER A 77 -4.84 -4.00 11.52
C SER A 77 -4.87 -2.83 12.49
N PRO A 78 -5.83 -2.78 13.42
CA PRO A 78 -5.85 -1.79 14.50
C PRO A 78 -4.56 -1.82 15.35
N GLU A 79 -3.97 -3.00 15.55
CA GLU A 79 -2.72 -3.16 16.31
C GLU A 79 -1.53 -2.51 15.62
N MET A 80 -1.45 -2.59 14.28
CA MET A 80 -0.43 -1.90 13.49
C MET A 80 -0.59 -0.39 13.60
N ILE A 81 -1.81 0.12 13.48
CA ILE A 81 -2.13 1.54 13.63
C ILE A 81 -1.74 2.05 15.01
N GLU A 82 -2.05 1.29 16.07
CA GLU A 82 -1.64 1.67 17.44
C GLU A 82 -0.12 1.79 17.57
N VAL A 83 0.64 0.86 16.98
CA VAL A 83 2.12 0.92 16.96
C VAL A 83 2.59 2.12 16.15
N ALA A 84 1.98 2.37 14.98
CA ALA A 84 2.33 3.49 14.10
C ALA A 84 2.12 4.84 14.78
N CYS A 85 1.00 5.05 15.47
CA CYS A 85 0.72 6.26 16.24
C CYS A 85 1.79 6.49 17.32
N ARG A 86 2.05 5.49 18.17
CA ARG A 86 3.10 5.61 19.23
C ARG A 86 4.48 5.92 18.66
N LYS A 87 4.78 5.37 17.49
CA LYS A 87 6.07 5.57 16.82
C LYS A 87 6.19 6.99 16.23
N ALA A 88 5.10 7.51 15.66
CA ALA A 88 5.04 8.89 15.18
C ALA A 88 5.17 9.90 16.33
N ASP A 89 4.44 9.68 17.43
CA ASP A 89 4.52 10.52 18.63
C ASP A 89 5.95 10.56 19.17
N LYS A 90 6.61 9.40 19.29
CA LYS A 90 8.00 9.29 19.74
C LYS A 90 8.98 10.01 18.80
N ALA A 91 8.70 10.02 17.51
CA ALA A 91 9.51 10.69 16.50
C ALA A 91 9.18 12.18 16.34
N GLY A 92 8.13 12.69 17.00
CA GLY A 92 7.62 14.05 16.79
C GLY A 92 7.13 14.27 15.35
N ALA A 93 6.65 13.21 14.68
CA ALA A 93 6.23 13.26 13.30
C ALA A 93 4.70 13.42 13.21
N ASP A 94 4.22 14.52 12.62
CA ASP A 94 2.80 14.77 12.37
C ASP A 94 2.31 13.92 11.19
N VAL A 95 1.98 12.65 11.48
CA VAL A 95 1.40 11.68 10.54
C VAL A 95 0.07 11.20 11.08
N ARG A 96 -0.96 11.18 10.25
CA ARG A 96 -2.30 10.73 10.64
C ARG A 96 -2.49 9.28 10.25
N PHE A 97 -2.62 8.40 11.24
CA PHE A 97 -2.87 6.99 11.04
C PHE A 97 -4.31 6.62 11.38
N GLN A 98 -4.93 5.77 10.56
CA GLN A 98 -6.26 5.23 10.82
C GLN A 98 -6.43 3.83 10.23
N VAL A 99 -7.36 3.06 10.78
CA VAL A 99 -7.75 1.78 10.20
C VAL A 99 -8.45 2.04 8.86
N GLY A 100 -8.06 1.27 7.84
CA GLY A 100 -8.64 1.37 6.49
C GLY A 100 -8.21 0.16 5.65
N LEU A 101 -9.05 -0.19 4.68
CA LEU A 101 -8.81 -1.31 3.77
C LEU A 101 -8.23 -0.77 2.45
N PHE A 102 -7.48 -1.61 1.75
CA PHE A 102 -6.93 -1.29 0.43
C PHE A 102 -8.04 -1.15 -0.62
N GLU A 103 -9.06 -2.02 -0.51
CA GLU A 103 -10.23 -2.07 -1.37
C GLU A 103 -11.35 -1.07 -1.00
N ASP A 104 -11.20 -0.34 0.12
CA ASP A 104 -12.16 0.66 0.60
C ASP A 104 -11.40 1.77 1.36
N ILE A 105 -10.77 2.67 0.59
CA ILE A 105 -9.91 3.72 1.14
C ILE A 105 -10.78 4.86 1.69
N PRO A 106 -10.72 5.16 3.02
CA PRO A 106 -11.64 6.10 3.69
C PRO A 106 -11.26 7.57 3.46
N PHE A 107 -11.01 7.93 2.20
CA PHE A 107 -10.70 9.29 1.79
C PHE A 107 -11.49 9.68 0.54
N PRO A 108 -11.78 10.99 0.35
CA PRO A 108 -12.46 11.48 -0.84
C PRO A 108 -11.57 11.37 -2.09
N ASP A 109 -12.20 11.52 -3.25
CA ASP A 109 -11.53 11.58 -4.54
C ASP A 109 -10.54 12.77 -4.60
N ASP A 110 -9.49 12.62 -5.42
CA ASP A 110 -8.58 13.71 -5.76
C ASP A 110 -7.89 14.37 -4.55
N GLN A 111 -7.57 13.61 -3.52
CA GLN A 111 -7.00 14.15 -2.29
C GLN A 111 -5.47 14.15 -2.28
N PHE A 112 -4.82 13.12 -2.81
CA PHE A 112 -3.39 12.88 -2.63
C PHE A 112 -2.58 13.16 -3.89
N ASP A 113 -1.37 13.68 -3.70
CA ASP A 113 -0.40 13.88 -4.77
C ASP A 113 0.39 12.59 -5.05
N LEU A 114 0.60 11.79 -4.00
CA LEU A 114 1.34 10.53 -4.05
C LEU A 114 0.68 9.50 -3.13
N ALA A 115 0.50 8.28 -3.65
CA ALA A 115 0.21 7.11 -2.85
C ALA A 115 1.42 6.16 -2.86
N LEU A 116 1.70 5.56 -1.71
CA LEU A 116 2.76 4.57 -1.51
C LEU A 116 2.14 3.27 -1.00
N SER A 117 2.72 2.13 -1.39
CA SER A 117 2.46 0.84 -0.75
C SER A 117 3.74 0.02 -0.72
N SER A 118 4.02 -0.62 0.40
CA SER A 118 5.28 -1.32 0.59
C SER A 118 5.08 -2.69 1.24
N LEU A 119 5.44 -3.77 0.51
CA LEU A 119 5.42 -5.15 1.00
C LEU A 119 4.04 -5.59 1.52
N MET A 120 2.98 -5.20 0.82
CA MET A 120 1.60 -5.46 1.23
C MET A 120 0.82 -6.28 0.20
N LEU A 121 1.00 -6.01 -1.10
CA LEU A 121 0.17 -6.59 -2.17
C LEU A 121 0.26 -8.11 -2.25
N HIS A 122 1.40 -8.72 -1.88
CA HIS A 122 1.58 -10.17 -1.88
C HIS A 122 0.67 -10.90 -0.86
N HIS A 123 0.08 -10.17 0.09
CA HIS A 123 -0.88 -10.72 1.04
C HIS A 123 -2.32 -10.74 0.51
N LEU A 124 -2.60 -10.04 -0.59
CA LEU A 124 -3.94 -9.85 -1.10
C LEU A 124 -4.26 -10.80 -2.26
N PRO A 125 -5.50 -11.33 -2.32
CA PRO A 125 -6.01 -11.98 -3.52
C PRO A 125 -6.18 -10.97 -4.65
N ASP A 126 -6.21 -11.45 -5.89
CA ASP A 126 -6.21 -10.59 -7.09
C ASP A 126 -7.47 -9.72 -7.20
N GLU A 127 -8.60 -10.21 -6.71
CA GLU A 127 -9.84 -9.44 -6.65
C GLU A 127 -9.68 -8.18 -5.81
N LEU A 128 -9.10 -8.32 -4.59
CA LEU A 128 -8.86 -7.17 -3.72
C LEU A 128 -7.78 -6.24 -4.26
N LYS A 129 -6.78 -6.76 -5.00
CA LYS A 129 -5.79 -5.91 -5.68
C LYS A 129 -6.46 -5.03 -6.73
N ARG A 130 -7.37 -5.58 -7.55
CA ARG A 130 -8.09 -4.80 -8.58
C ARG A 130 -8.95 -3.71 -7.96
N GLU A 131 -9.73 -4.04 -6.93
CA GLU A 131 -10.54 -3.08 -6.19
C GLU A 131 -9.66 -1.99 -5.57
N GLY A 132 -8.57 -2.36 -4.93
CA GLY A 132 -7.66 -1.42 -4.28
C GLY A 132 -6.91 -0.50 -5.26
N PHE A 133 -6.50 -1.01 -6.44
CA PHE A 133 -5.90 -0.12 -7.45
C PHE A 133 -6.91 0.90 -7.97
N ALA A 134 -8.18 0.54 -8.05
CA ALA A 134 -9.24 1.45 -8.39
C ALA A 134 -9.43 2.53 -7.31
N GLU A 135 -9.37 2.16 -6.04
CA GLU A 135 -9.42 3.08 -4.91
C GLU A 135 -8.20 4.02 -4.87
N ILE A 136 -6.98 3.49 -5.08
CA ILE A 136 -5.77 4.33 -5.22
C ILE A 136 -5.93 5.34 -6.36
N TYR A 137 -6.42 4.87 -7.53
CA TYR A 137 -6.68 5.75 -8.67
C TYR A 137 -7.68 6.84 -8.33
N ARG A 138 -8.74 6.52 -7.58
CA ARG A 138 -9.79 7.43 -7.15
C ARG A 138 -9.26 8.54 -6.24
N VAL A 139 -8.50 8.16 -5.21
CA VAL A 139 -8.04 9.13 -4.19
C VAL A 139 -6.85 9.97 -4.64
N LEU A 140 -6.15 9.57 -5.71
CA LEU A 140 -5.08 10.36 -6.30
C LEU A 140 -5.63 11.52 -7.14
N LYS A 141 -5.00 12.67 -7.04
CA LYS A 141 -5.28 13.82 -7.90
C LYS A 141 -4.92 13.53 -9.36
N PRO A 142 -5.54 14.23 -10.34
CA PRO A 142 -5.01 14.28 -11.68
C PRO A 142 -3.53 14.72 -11.67
N GLY A 143 -2.66 13.96 -12.33
CA GLY A 143 -1.20 14.13 -12.27
C GLY A 143 -0.54 13.52 -11.03
N GLY A 144 -1.31 12.91 -10.15
CA GLY A 144 -0.79 12.19 -8.98
C GLY A 144 -0.15 10.86 -9.36
N HIS A 145 0.72 10.34 -8.50
CA HIS A 145 1.50 9.13 -8.74
C HIS A 145 1.22 8.07 -7.70
N PHE A 146 1.32 6.81 -8.12
CA PHE A 146 1.36 5.66 -7.23
C PHE A 146 2.70 4.96 -7.36
N LEU A 147 3.37 4.69 -6.25
CA LEU A 147 4.53 3.81 -6.21
C LEU A 147 4.26 2.65 -5.27
N THR A 148 4.36 1.44 -5.79
CA THR A 148 4.39 0.24 -4.95
C THR A 148 5.72 -0.47 -5.05
N VAL A 149 6.11 -1.11 -3.95
CA VAL A 149 7.23 -2.03 -3.92
C VAL A 149 6.79 -3.32 -3.25
N ASP A 150 7.05 -4.43 -3.92
CA ASP A 150 6.71 -5.75 -3.41
C ASP A 150 7.73 -6.80 -3.86
N PHE A 151 7.57 -8.03 -3.40
CA PHE A 151 8.43 -9.12 -3.81
C PHE A 151 8.29 -9.38 -5.32
N GLY A 152 9.43 -9.27 -6.01
CA GLY A 152 9.57 -9.70 -7.41
C GLY A 152 9.88 -11.19 -7.52
N ALA A 153 10.10 -11.66 -8.74
CA ALA A 153 10.55 -13.04 -8.98
C ALA A 153 11.83 -13.34 -8.18
N PRO A 154 11.87 -14.43 -7.40
CA PRO A 154 13.03 -14.72 -6.56
C PRO A 154 14.26 -14.98 -7.41
N SER A 155 15.33 -14.29 -7.12
CA SER A 155 16.63 -14.52 -7.74
C SER A 155 17.34 -15.78 -7.24
N ASN A 156 16.87 -16.39 -6.11
CA ASN A 156 17.44 -17.58 -5.51
C ASN A 156 16.39 -18.48 -4.84
N SER A 157 16.44 -19.77 -5.16
CA SER A 157 15.58 -20.85 -4.64
C SER A 157 15.57 -20.98 -3.10
N LEU A 158 16.64 -20.62 -2.40
CA LEU A 158 16.74 -20.71 -0.94
C LEU A 158 15.82 -19.73 -0.20
N ILE A 159 15.69 -18.51 -0.71
CA ILE A 159 14.83 -17.49 -0.11
C ILE A 159 13.36 -17.89 -0.28
N SER A 160 13.00 -18.48 -1.41
CA SER A 160 11.65 -18.99 -1.67
C SER A 160 11.26 -20.11 -0.70
N HIS A 161 12.20 -21.02 -0.38
CA HIS A 161 11.93 -22.09 0.59
C HIS A 161 11.77 -21.56 2.03
N LEU A 162 12.56 -20.54 2.40
CA LEU A 162 12.46 -19.93 3.71
C LEU A 162 11.11 -19.18 3.88
N MET A 163 10.66 -18.47 2.85
CA MET A 163 9.34 -17.82 2.85
C MET A 163 8.18 -18.80 3.00
N LEU A 164 8.27 -20.00 2.39
CA LEU A 164 7.28 -21.06 2.53
C LEU A 164 7.19 -21.58 3.99
N LEU A 165 8.31 -21.64 4.70
CA LEU A 165 8.35 -22.08 6.11
C LEU A 165 7.66 -21.09 7.06
N PHE A 166 7.54 -19.82 6.69
CA PHE A 166 6.83 -18.80 7.47
C PHE A 166 5.38 -18.56 7.02
N GLY A 167 4.79 -19.51 6.27
CA GLY A 167 3.38 -19.47 5.88
C GLY A 167 3.05 -18.45 4.80
N HIS A 168 4.06 -17.87 4.13
CA HIS A 168 3.84 -17.02 2.98
C HIS A 168 3.46 -17.91 1.78
N SER A 169 2.20 -17.84 1.39
CA SER A 169 1.69 -18.57 0.24
C SER A 169 2.47 -18.18 -1.03
N ARG A 170 2.50 -19.07 -2.01
CA ARG A 170 3.20 -18.92 -3.29
C ARG A 170 2.69 -17.77 -4.20
N THR A 171 1.98 -16.81 -3.67
CA THR A 171 1.45 -15.68 -4.45
C THR A 171 2.56 -14.65 -4.66
N GLN A 172 3.60 -15.04 -5.41
CA GLN A 172 4.48 -14.06 -6.02
C GLN A 172 3.62 -13.27 -6.98
N SER A 173 3.42 -11.99 -6.68
CA SER A 173 2.76 -11.10 -7.60
C SER A 173 3.60 -11.04 -8.88
N ASN A 174 3.05 -11.56 -9.96
CA ASN A 174 3.65 -11.37 -11.26
C ASN A 174 3.64 -9.86 -11.56
N VAL A 175 4.81 -9.25 -11.66
CA VAL A 175 4.97 -7.81 -11.91
C VAL A 175 4.11 -7.36 -13.09
N GLN A 176 4.09 -8.17 -14.16
CA GLN A 176 3.31 -7.86 -15.35
C GLN A 176 1.80 -7.89 -15.08
N GLU A 177 1.32 -8.81 -14.25
CA GLU A 177 -0.10 -8.86 -13.85
C GLU A 177 -0.48 -7.65 -13.01
N LEU A 178 0.38 -7.24 -12.06
CA LEU A 178 0.14 -6.01 -11.28
C LEU A 178 0.08 -4.78 -12.18
N MET A 179 1.00 -4.66 -13.13
CA MET A 179 1.00 -3.54 -14.09
C MET A 179 -0.29 -3.52 -14.91
N THR A 180 -0.74 -4.67 -15.42
CA THR A 180 -2.01 -4.79 -16.14
C THR A 180 -3.21 -4.41 -15.27
N MET A 181 -3.26 -4.85 -14.01
CA MET A 181 -4.32 -4.47 -13.08
C MET A 181 -4.35 -2.94 -12.83
N MET A 182 -3.19 -2.29 -12.76
CA MET A 182 -3.10 -0.83 -12.63
C MET A 182 -3.59 -0.12 -13.90
N GLU A 183 -3.21 -0.62 -15.09
CA GLU A 183 -3.69 -0.09 -16.37
C GLU A 183 -5.22 -0.23 -16.49
N ASP A 184 -5.77 -1.38 -16.10
CA ASP A 184 -7.22 -1.65 -16.05
C ASP A 184 -7.95 -0.69 -15.09
N ALA A 185 -7.31 -0.32 -13.96
CA ALA A 185 -7.83 0.67 -13.02
C ALA A 185 -7.79 2.11 -13.55
N GLY A 186 -7.16 2.36 -14.69
CA GLY A 186 -7.11 3.67 -15.34
C GLY A 186 -5.75 4.37 -15.28
N PHE A 187 -4.77 3.82 -14.58
CA PHE A 187 -3.43 4.37 -14.56
C PHE A 187 -2.80 4.39 -15.96
N ARG A 188 -1.85 5.28 -16.14
CA ARG A 188 -1.01 5.37 -17.35
C ARG A 188 0.45 5.45 -16.92
N GLU A 189 1.35 5.36 -17.88
CA GLU A 189 2.80 5.36 -17.60
C GLU A 189 3.16 4.33 -16.52
N VAL A 190 2.53 3.14 -16.59
CA VAL A 190 2.78 2.07 -15.65
C VAL A 190 4.10 1.41 -16.02
N GLU A 191 5.09 1.51 -15.15
CA GLU A 191 6.44 1.03 -15.43
C GLU A 191 7.09 0.33 -14.22
N ALA A 192 7.84 -0.71 -14.50
CA ALA A 192 8.72 -1.32 -13.53
C ALA A 192 10.02 -0.51 -13.44
N VAL A 193 10.25 0.09 -12.27
CA VAL A 193 11.42 0.95 -12.04
C VAL A 193 12.60 0.11 -11.59
N GLN A 194 13.75 0.29 -12.24
CA GLN A 194 14.96 -0.43 -11.87
C GLN A 194 15.49 0.00 -10.51
N SER A 195 15.87 -0.97 -9.69
CA SER A 195 16.50 -0.72 -8.41
C SER A 195 17.69 -1.67 -8.17
N LYS A 196 18.54 -1.30 -7.19
CA LYS A 196 19.66 -2.16 -6.76
C LYS A 196 19.21 -3.36 -5.91
N TYR A 197 17.95 -3.43 -5.53
CA TYR A 197 17.43 -4.49 -4.66
C TYR A 197 16.93 -5.67 -5.49
N ARG A 198 17.77 -6.71 -5.59
CA ARG A 198 17.38 -7.95 -6.25
C ARG A 198 16.28 -8.65 -5.45
N GLY A 199 15.21 -9.07 -6.12
CA GLY A 199 14.07 -9.74 -5.49
C GLY A 199 12.96 -8.78 -5.02
N LEU A 200 13.10 -7.46 -5.20
CA LEU A 200 12.04 -6.48 -5.04
C LEU A 200 11.71 -5.85 -6.39
N ALA A 201 10.42 -5.72 -6.66
CA ALA A 201 9.89 -5.02 -7.81
C ALA A 201 9.31 -3.67 -7.35
N PHE A 202 9.74 -2.60 -8.01
CA PHE A 202 9.17 -1.27 -7.85
C PHE A 202 8.34 -0.98 -9.08
N ILE A 203 7.07 -0.62 -8.89
CA ILE A 203 6.16 -0.28 -9.97
C ILE A 203 5.65 1.13 -9.70
N ARG A 204 5.79 2.01 -10.69
CA ARG A 204 5.27 3.36 -10.67
C ARG A 204 4.14 3.48 -11.69
N ALA A 205 3.11 4.24 -11.34
CA ALA A 205 1.96 4.52 -12.20
C ALA A 205 1.48 5.95 -12.00
N THR A 206 0.91 6.57 -13.03
CA THR A 206 0.49 7.97 -13.03
C THR A 206 -1.01 8.08 -13.34
N VAL A 207 -1.71 8.98 -12.64
CA VAL A 207 -3.06 9.43 -13.00
C VAL A 207 -2.91 10.59 -13.99
N MET A 208 -3.48 10.46 -15.19
CA MET A 208 -3.37 11.51 -16.21
C MET A 208 -3.90 12.85 -15.73
N SER A 209 -3.18 13.93 -16.02
CA SER A 209 -3.55 15.30 -15.63
C SER A 209 -4.89 15.78 -16.22
N ASN A 210 -5.33 15.16 -17.33
CA ASN A 210 -6.59 15.45 -18.00
C ASN A 210 -7.72 14.48 -17.62
N ARG A 211 -7.60 13.74 -16.50
CA ARG A 211 -8.66 12.85 -16.00
C ARG A 211 -9.97 13.64 -15.86
N VAL A 212 -11.01 13.21 -16.61
CA VAL A 212 -12.36 13.76 -16.46
C VAL A 212 -13.00 13.16 -15.21
N LYS A 213 -13.47 14.00 -14.29
CA LYS A 213 -14.16 13.56 -13.09
C LYS A 213 -15.40 12.74 -13.47
N GLY A 214 -15.58 11.61 -12.80
CA GLY A 214 -16.79 10.79 -12.94
C GLY A 214 -16.73 9.70 -14.04
N THR A 215 -15.61 9.51 -14.73
CA THR A 215 -15.47 8.43 -15.73
C THR A 215 -15.16 7.05 -15.13
N TYR A 216 -14.76 7.00 -13.85
CA TYR A 216 -14.56 5.76 -13.12
C TYR A 216 -15.62 5.62 -12.03
N THR A 217 -16.63 4.80 -12.28
CA THR A 217 -17.46 4.25 -11.21
C THR A 217 -16.84 2.92 -10.82
N ALA A 218 -16.12 2.89 -9.69
CA ALA A 218 -15.77 1.62 -9.07
C ALA A 218 -17.06 0.79 -8.99
N PRO A 219 -17.07 -0.47 -9.43
CA PRO A 219 -18.23 -1.33 -9.17
C PRO A 219 -18.40 -1.34 -7.65
N SER A 220 -19.52 -0.82 -7.17
CA SER A 220 -19.84 -0.83 -5.74
C SER A 220 -19.56 -2.24 -5.22
N PRO A 221 -18.79 -2.41 -4.13
CA PRO A 221 -18.59 -3.72 -3.50
C PRO A 221 -19.91 -4.45 -3.23
N TRP A 222 -20.98 -3.67 -3.11
CA TRP A 222 -22.35 -4.09 -2.85
C TRP A 222 -23.14 -4.48 -4.11
N SER A 223 -22.69 -4.10 -5.32
CA SER A 223 -23.45 -4.37 -6.58
C SER A 223 -23.46 -5.86 -6.97
N LYS A 224 -22.59 -6.69 -6.39
CA LYS A 224 -22.52 -8.13 -6.61
C LYS A 224 -23.16 -8.95 -5.49
N LEU A 225 -23.65 -8.32 -4.41
CA LEU A 225 -24.30 -9.02 -3.33
C LEU A 225 -25.79 -9.18 -3.63
N SER A 226 -26.26 -10.44 -3.55
CA SER A 226 -27.69 -10.71 -3.63
C SER A 226 -28.41 -10.02 -2.46
N PRO A 227 -29.71 -9.63 -2.61
CA PRO A 227 -30.51 -9.04 -1.53
C PRO A 227 -30.46 -9.83 -0.21
N LYS A 228 -30.30 -11.17 -0.29
CA LYS A 228 -30.12 -12.06 0.86
C LYS A 228 -28.77 -11.92 1.55
N ALA A 229 -27.70 -11.56 0.82
CA ALA A 229 -26.38 -11.32 1.38
C ALA A 229 -26.31 -9.95 2.07
N MET A 230 -26.98 -8.91 1.53
CA MET A 230 -27.12 -7.60 2.17
C MET A 230 -27.85 -7.68 3.51
N MET A 231 -28.89 -8.52 3.60
CA MET A 231 -29.69 -8.67 4.82
C MET A 231 -28.92 -9.38 5.97
N ARG A 232 -27.85 -10.11 5.67
CA ARG A 232 -26.95 -10.76 6.67
C ARG A 232 -25.88 -9.84 7.25
N ILE A 233 -25.66 -8.68 6.66
CA ILE A 233 -24.67 -7.69 7.09
C ILE A 233 -25.31 -6.60 7.96
N ALA A 234 -26.65 -6.51 7.94
CA ALA A 234 -27.44 -5.50 8.66
C ALA A 234 -28.04 -6.00 10.01
N ILE A 235 -27.61 -7.18 10.53
CA ILE A 235 -28.06 -7.71 11.84
C ILE A 235 -26.84 -7.87 12.76
#